data_456fdf53a6c4732b3e4e4e11e66013f7
#
_entry.id   456fdf53a6c4732b3e4e4e11e66013f7
#
_cell.length_a   1.000
_cell.length_b   1.000
_cell.length_c   1.000
_cell.angle_alpha   90.00
_cell.angle_beta   90.00
_cell.angle_gamma   90.00
#
_symmetry.space_group_name_H-M   'P 1'
#
loop_
_entity.id
_entity.type
_entity.pdbx_description
1 polymer ?
#
loop_
_entity_poly.entity_id
_entity_poly.type
_entity_poly.pdbx_seq_one_letter_code
_entity_poly.pdbx_strand_id
1 'polypeptide(L)'
;MQRLLLASTSPYRKMLLEKLQLPFDCAAPEVDETPLPDESAEALVLRLAAAKAQALALAYPEHLIIGSDQVCVIDGNITGKPHTEENARAQLRQASGQAVTFYTGLALYNGRSKQLQALCEPFHVHFRALSETEIAAYVRMEQPLNCAGSFKSEGLGIALFDRLEGRDPNALIGLPLIALLEMLRAEGINPLV
;
A
#
# COMPACT_ATOMS: atom_id res chain seq x y z
N MET A 1 -11.84 22.07 11.82
CA MET A 1 -10.96 21.14 11.09
C MET A 1 -11.82 20.25 10.21
N GLN A 2 -11.43 20.03 8.96
CA GLN A 2 -12.13 19.11 8.05
C GLN A 2 -11.91 17.66 8.52
N ARG A 3 -12.96 16.83 8.46
CA ARG A 3 -12.86 15.42 8.90
C ARG A 3 -12.07 14.59 7.91
N LEU A 4 -11.31 13.63 8.40
CA LEU A 4 -10.58 12.65 7.57
C LEU A 4 -11.43 11.41 7.33
N LEU A 5 -11.36 10.85 6.12
CA LEU A 5 -11.97 9.59 5.75
C LEU A 5 -10.93 8.71 5.05
N LEU A 6 -10.72 7.51 5.53
CA LEU A 6 -9.91 6.50 4.84
C LEU A 6 -10.82 5.65 3.94
N ALA A 7 -10.64 5.78 2.64
CA ALA A 7 -11.34 4.99 1.61
C ALA A 7 -10.70 3.60 1.47
N SER A 8 -10.83 2.77 2.52
CA SER A 8 -10.23 1.44 2.55
C SER A 8 -10.85 0.56 3.64
N THR A 9 -10.92 -0.75 3.39
CA THR A 9 -11.24 -1.78 4.37
C THR A 9 -9.99 -2.48 4.92
N SER A 10 -8.80 -2.09 4.50
CA SER A 10 -7.53 -2.69 4.92
C SER A 10 -7.25 -2.39 6.40
N PRO A 11 -7.14 -3.42 7.26
CA PRO A 11 -6.77 -3.24 8.65
C PRO A 11 -5.35 -2.67 8.80
N TYR A 12 -4.45 -2.97 7.86
CA TYR A 12 -3.07 -2.46 7.86
C TYR A 12 -3.04 -0.95 7.62
N ARG A 13 -3.77 -0.44 6.63
CA ARG A 13 -3.86 1.00 6.36
C ARG A 13 -4.52 1.75 7.50
N LYS A 14 -5.55 1.17 8.12
CA LYS A 14 -6.18 1.74 9.31
C LYS A 14 -5.16 1.87 10.45
N MET A 15 -4.46 0.79 10.78
CA MET A 15 -3.42 0.76 11.82
C MET A 15 -2.31 1.80 11.55
N LEU A 16 -1.91 1.98 10.29
CA LEU A 16 -0.92 2.98 9.93
C LEU A 16 -1.44 4.40 10.15
N LEU A 17 -2.67 4.69 9.74
CA LEU A 17 -3.26 6.02 9.90
C LEU A 17 -3.47 6.39 11.37
N GLU A 18 -3.77 5.41 12.24
CA GLU A 18 -3.87 5.59 13.69
C GLU A 18 -2.60 6.16 14.33
N LYS A 19 -1.41 5.91 13.73
CA LYS A 19 -0.13 6.50 14.20
C LYS A 19 -0.13 8.02 14.19
N LEU A 20 -0.92 8.65 13.33
CA LEU A 20 -0.99 10.11 13.22
C LEU A 20 -1.80 10.75 14.36
N GLN A 21 -2.53 9.97 15.16
CA GLN A 21 -3.38 10.42 16.26
C GLN A 21 -4.41 11.47 15.85
N LEU A 22 -4.79 11.47 14.59
CA LEU A 22 -5.87 12.32 14.05
C LEU A 22 -7.17 11.51 14.01
N PRO A 23 -8.32 12.12 14.33
CA PRO A 23 -9.60 11.43 14.20
C PRO A 23 -9.95 11.21 12.73
N PHE A 24 -10.36 10.00 12.39
CA PHE A 24 -10.80 9.63 11.04
C PHE A 24 -11.87 8.55 11.06
N ASP A 25 -12.64 8.50 9.99
CA ASP A 25 -13.60 7.44 9.70
C ASP A 25 -13.05 6.53 8.58
N CYS A 26 -13.63 5.34 8.44
CA CYS A 26 -13.31 4.41 7.36
C CYS A 26 -14.58 4.07 6.57
N ALA A 27 -14.45 3.99 5.25
CA ALA A 27 -15.52 3.52 4.37
C ALA A 27 -14.94 2.69 3.22
N ALA A 28 -15.70 1.68 2.78
CA ALA A 28 -15.31 0.86 1.64
C ALA A 28 -15.56 1.62 0.33
N PRO A 29 -14.54 1.84 -0.51
CA PRO A 29 -14.74 2.36 -1.86
C PRO A 29 -15.17 1.23 -2.79
N GLU A 30 -16.14 1.46 -3.65
CA GLU A 30 -16.51 0.57 -4.74
C GLU A 30 -15.81 1.05 -6.02
N VAL A 31 -14.77 0.34 -6.44
CA VAL A 31 -13.93 0.68 -7.61
C VAL A 31 -13.58 -0.59 -8.37
N ASP A 32 -13.63 -0.54 -9.70
CA ASP A 32 -13.07 -1.58 -10.54
C ASP A 32 -11.54 -1.48 -10.50
N GLU A 33 -10.91 -2.48 -9.93
CA GLU A 33 -9.46 -2.57 -9.76
C GLU A 33 -8.75 -3.27 -10.92
N THR A 34 -9.47 -3.62 -11.99
CA THR A 34 -8.90 -4.29 -13.16
C THR A 34 -7.83 -3.41 -13.83
N PRO A 35 -6.61 -3.95 -14.03
CA PRO A 35 -5.58 -3.24 -14.78
C PRO A 35 -6.02 -2.94 -16.22
N LEU A 36 -5.65 -1.76 -16.73
CA LEU A 36 -5.87 -1.41 -18.13
C LEU A 36 -4.77 -2.06 -19.00
N PRO A 37 -5.04 -2.27 -20.31
CA PRO A 37 -4.01 -2.74 -21.23
C PRO A 37 -2.77 -1.84 -21.18
N ASP A 38 -1.60 -2.46 -21.12
CA ASP A 38 -0.29 -1.78 -21.09
C ASP A 38 -0.09 -0.78 -19.94
N GLU A 39 -0.91 -0.85 -18.89
CA GLU A 39 -0.78 0.02 -17.73
C GLU A 39 0.42 -0.37 -16.86
N SER A 40 1.33 0.57 -16.62
CA SER A 40 2.46 0.34 -15.71
C SER A 40 2.00 0.22 -14.25
N ALA A 41 2.82 -0.41 -13.41
CA ALA A 41 2.54 -0.53 -11.98
C ALA A 41 2.30 0.83 -11.31
N GLU A 42 3.09 1.84 -11.65
CA GLU A 42 2.94 3.21 -11.15
C GLU A 42 1.61 3.85 -11.58
N ALA A 43 1.28 3.73 -12.87
CA ALA A 43 0.03 4.27 -13.42
C ALA A 43 -1.19 3.61 -12.78
N LEU A 44 -1.15 2.29 -12.61
CA LEU A 44 -2.21 1.51 -11.98
C LEU A 44 -2.50 1.97 -10.56
N VAL A 45 -1.47 2.06 -9.71
CA VAL A 45 -1.68 2.44 -8.30
C VAL A 45 -2.07 3.89 -8.13
N LEU A 46 -1.60 4.80 -9.00
CA LEU A 46 -2.03 6.20 -9.02
C LEU A 46 -3.51 6.31 -9.39
N ARG A 47 -3.92 5.64 -10.45
CA ARG A 47 -5.32 5.62 -10.91
C ARG A 47 -6.24 5.05 -9.84
N LEU A 48 -5.87 3.91 -9.25
CA LEU A 48 -6.71 3.25 -8.26
C LEU A 48 -6.77 4.03 -6.94
N ALA A 49 -5.67 4.64 -6.49
CA ALA A 49 -5.69 5.49 -5.30
C ALA A 49 -6.62 6.70 -5.49
N ALA A 50 -6.53 7.37 -6.64
CA ALA A 50 -7.42 8.49 -6.98
C ALA A 50 -8.89 8.04 -7.08
N ALA A 51 -9.16 6.94 -7.79
CA ALA A 51 -10.50 6.39 -7.95
C ALA A 51 -11.12 6.03 -6.60
N LYS A 52 -10.37 5.39 -5.69
CA LYS A 52 -10.85 5.04 -4.35
C LYS A 52 -11.21 6.27 -3.51
N ALA A 53 -10.41 7.33 -3.55
CA ALA A 53 -10.73 8.57 -2.87
C ALA A 53 -11.98 9.24 -3.45
N GLN A 54 -12.09 9.31 -4.78
CA GLN A 54 -13.20 9.98 -5.47
C GLN A 54 -14.52 9.20 -5.40
N ALA A 55 -14.47 7.87 -5.30
CA ALA A 55 -15.67 7.02 -5.21
C ALA A 55 -16.58 7.41 -4.02
N LEU A 56 -15.99 7.94 -2.96
CA LEU A 56 -16.72 8.33 -1.75
C LEU A 56 -17.05 9.84 -1.70
N ALA A 57 -16.68 10.63 -2.72
CA ALA A 57 -16.81 12.08 -2.73
C ALA A 57 -18.26 12.58 -2.59
N LEU A 58 -19.23 11.88 -3.20
CA LEU A 58 -20.64 12.25 -3.13
C LEU A 58 -21.25 11.97 -1.74
N ALA A 59 -20.85 10.84 -1.13
CA ALA A 59 -21.34 10.47 0.20
C ALA A 59 -20.68 11.29 1.32
N TYR A 60 -19.46 11.80 1.08
CA TYR A 60 -18.66 12.54 2.07
C TYR A 60 -18.15 13.88 1.52
N PRO A 61 -19.05 14.80 1.12
CA PRO A 61 -18.69 16.03 0.38
C PRO A 61 -17.86 17.03 1.19
N GLU A 62 -17.83 16.89 2.52
CA GLU A 62 -17.12 17.79 3.43
C GLU A 62 -15.79 17.21 3.97
N HIS A 63 -15.40 15.99 3.52
CA HIS A 63 -14.24 15.30 4.07
C HIS A 63 -12.98 15.48 3.21
N LEU A 64 -11.84 15.29 3.86
CA LEU A 64 -10.59 14.95 3.19
C LEU A 64 -10.51 13.42 3.08
N ILE A 65 -10.57 12.91 1.87
CA ILE A 65 -10.70 11.48 1.59
C ILE A 65 -9.36 10.92 1.12
N ILE A 66 -8.82 9.96 1.88
CA ILE A 66 -7.54 9.30 1.63
C ILE A 66 -7.80 8.02 0.85
N GLY A 67 -7.26 7.93 -0.36
CA GLY A 67 -7.24 6.70 -1.16
C GLY A 67 -5.83 6.16 -1.28
N SER A 68 -5.68 4.85 -1.31
CA SER A 68 -4.39 4.19 -1.52
C SER A 68 -4.55 2.86 -2.21
N ASP A 69 -3.58 2.52 -3.05
CA ASP A 69 -3.45 1.22 -3.68
C ASP A 69 -1.99 0.80 -3.71
N GLN A 70 -1.72 -0.52 -3.75
CA GLN A 70 -0.36 -1.04 -3.75
C GLN A 70 -0.24 -2.27 -4.64
N VAL A 71 0.86 -2.35 -5.39
CA VAL A 71 1.28 -3.55 -6.10
C VAL A 71 2.74 -3.88 -5.81
N CYS A 72 3.06 -5.16 -5.87
CA CYS A 72 4.43 -5.67 -5.83
C CYS A 72 4.87 -6.01 -7.26
N VAL A 73 6.09 -5.64 -7.63
CA VAL A 73 6.70 -6.00 -8.90
C VAL A 73 7.90 -6.91 -8.64
N ILE A 74 7.83 -8.13 -9.16
CA ILE A 74 8.90 -9.12 -9.10
C ILE A 74 9.31 -9.44 -10.54
N ASP A 75 10.60 -9.32 -10.84
CA ASP A 75 11.15 -9.59 -12.18
C ASP A 75 10.37 -8.88 -13.32
N GLY A 76 10.04 -7.61 -13.09
CA GLY A 76 9.29 -6.78 -14.04
C GLY A 76 7.78 -7.06 -14.14
N ASN A 77 7.26 -8.04 -13.40
CA ASN A 77 5.85 -8.42 -13.45
C ASN A 77 5.09 -7.97 -12.20
N ILE A 78 3.91 -7.40 -12.40
CA ILE A 78 3.00 -7.09 -11.30
C ILE A 78 2.55 -8.40 -10.66
N THR A 79 2.81 -8.52 -9.36
CA THR A 79 2.54 -9.72 -8.57
C THR A 79 1.50 -9.39 -7.49
N GLY A 80 0.38 -10.08 -7.56
CA GLY A 80 -0.71 -9.90 -6.61
C GLY A 80 -0.57 -10.77 -5.35
N LYS A 81 -1.69 -10.89 -4.64
CA LYS A 81 -1.81 -11.79 -3.48
C LYS A 81 -1.72 -13.24 -3.95
N PRO A 82 -1.00 -14.12 -3.24
CA PRO A 82 -0.83 -15.52 -3.67
C PRO A 82 -2.08 -16.38 -3.47
N HIS A 83 -2.89 -16.10 -2.45
CA HIS A 83 -4.09 -16.84 -2.04
C HIS A 83 -3.87 -18.31 -1.62
N THR A 84 -2.81 -18.97 -2.10
CA THR A 84 -2.45 -20.35 -1.76
C THR A 84 -1.00 -20.42 -1.29
N GLU A 85 -0.67 -21.45 -0.49
CA GLU A 85 0.73 -21.68 -0.05
C GLU A 85 1.64 -22.00 -1.24
N GLU A 86 1.16 -22.72 -2.24
CA GLU A 86 1.92 -23.04 -3.44
C GLU A 86 2.34 -21.79 -4.21
N ASN A 87 1.39 -20.89 -4.44
CA ASN A 87 1.66 -19.60 -5.09
C ASN A 87 2.60 -18.74 -4.23
N ALA A 88 2.41 -18.72 -2.91
CA ALA A 88 3.29 -17.98 -2.01
C ALA A 88 4.73 -18.48 -2.10
N ARG A 89 4.95 -19.80 -2.10
CA ARG A 89 6.28 -20.37 -2.30
C ARG A 89 6.86 -20.03 -3.66
N ALA A 90 6.05 -20.07 -4.72
CA ALA A 90 6.48 -19.71 -6.08
C ALA A 90 6.93 -18.24 -6.15
N GLN A 91 6.15 -17.32 -5.57
CA GLN A 91 6.51 -15.90 -5.51
C GLN A 91 7.81 -15.65 -4.73
N LEU A 92 8.00 -16.31 -3.58
CA LEU A 92 9.22 -16.18 -2.78
C LEU A 92 10.45 -16.78 -3.48
N ARG A 93 10.30 -17.86 -4.27
CA ARG A 93 11.38 -18.36 -5.13
C ARG A 93 11.82 -17.33 -6.17
N GLN A 94 10.86 -16.66 -6.81
CA GLN A 94 11.17 -15.60 -7.77
C GLN A 94 11.85 -14.40 -7.10
N ALA A 95 11.44 -14.05 -5.88
CA ALA A 95 12.02 -12.94 -5.13
C ALA A 95 13.39 -13.25 -4.53
N SER A 96 13.73 -14.52 -4.29
CA SER A 96 14.97 -14.95 -3.66
C SER A 96 16.20 -14.38 -4.36
N GLY A 97 17.06 -13.69 -3.61
CA GLY A 97 18.27 -13.05 -4.12
C GLY A 97 18.03 -11.85 -5.05
N GLN A 98 16.80 -11.36 -5.14
CA GLN A 98 16.39 -10.26 -6.02
C GLN A 98 15.96 -9.04 -5.22
N ALA A 99 16.01 -7.87 -5.86
CA ALA A 99 15.31 -6.69 -5.39
C ALA A 99 13.88 -6.69 -5.97
N VAL A 100 12.88 -6.63 -5.11
CA VAL A 100 11.50 -6.44 -5.52
C VAL A 100 11.05 -5.02 -5.21
N THR A 101 10.17 -4.45 -6.04
CA THR A 101 9.69 -3.09 -5.87
C THR A 101 8.21 -3.09 -5.54
N PHE A 102 7.86 -2.39 -4.46
CA PHE A 102 6.49 -2.03 -4.15
C PHE A 102 6.20 -0.63 -4.65
N TYR A 103 5.12 -0.48 -5.38
CA TYR A 103 4.58 0.83 -5.76
C TYR A 103 3.31 1.06 -4.95
N THR A 104 3.29 2.15 -4.18
CA THR A 104 2.12 2.53 -3.39
C THR A 104 1.59 3.87 -3.88
N GLY A 105 0.41 3.85 -4.46
CA GLY A 105 -0.35 5.04 -4.82
C GLY A 105 -1.01 5.63 -3.58
N LEU A 106 -0.92 6.94 -3.44
CA LEU A 106 -1.58 7.73 -2.42
C LEU A 106 -2.34 8.87 -3.09
N ALA A 107 -3.58 9.07 -2.68
CA ALA A 107 -4.40 10.20 -3.11
C ALA A 107 -5.09 10.84 -1.90
N LEU A 108 -5.17 12.17 -1.91
CA LEU A 108 -5.97 12.96 -0.99
C LEU A 108 -6.95 13.82 -1.80
N TYR A 109 -8.23 13.52 -1.65
CA TYR A 109 -9.30 14.30 -2.30
C TYR A 109 -9.99 15.20 -1.29
N ASN A 110 -10.02 16.48 -1.57
CA ASN A 110 -10.75 17.45 -0.76
C ASN A 110 -12.19 17.60 -1.27
N GLY A 111 -13.16 17.09 -0.52
CA GLY A 111 -14.58 17.15 -0.89
C GLY A 111 -15.13 18.56 -1.03
N ARG A 112 -14.58 19.55 -0.32
CA ARG A 112 -15.00 20.96 -0.41
C ARG A 112 -14.46 21.66 -1.64
N SER A 113 -13.14 21.64 -1.83
CA SER A 113 -12.48 22.31 -2.96
C SER A 113 -12.54 21.54 -4.26
N LYS A 114 -12.90 20.23 -4.21
CA LYS A 114 -12.87 19.28 -5.33
C LYS A 114 -11.47 19.06 -5.90
N GLN A 115 -10.44 19.37 -5.14
CA GLN A 115 -9.07 19.17 -5.54
C GLN A 115 -8.56 17.81 -5.15
N LEU A 116 -7.73 17.24 -6.01
CA LEU A 116 -7.06 15.94 -5.83
C LEU A 116 -5.55 16.16 -5.82
N GLN A 117 -4.90 15.67 -4.78
CA GLN A 117 -3.46 15.46 -4.73
C GLN A 117 -3.19 13.97 -4.86
N ALA A 118 -2.24 13.56 -5.69
CA ALA A 118 -1.88 12.15 -5.84
C ALA A 118 -0.40 11.98 -6.15
N LEU A 119 0.19 10.89 -5.65
CA LEU A 119 1.55 10.48 -5.95
C LEU A 119 1.72 8.97 -5.85
N CYS A 120 2.79 8.47 -6.43
CA CYS A 120 3.24 7.10 -6.26
C CYS A 120 4.56 7.08 -5.48
N GLU A 121 4.65 6.27 -4.45
CA GLU A 121 5.86 6.09 -3.66
C GLU A 121 6.42 4.68 -3.88
N PRO A 122 7.63 4.55 -4.49
CA PRO A 122 8.31 3.28 -4.63
C PRO A 122 9.01 2.90 -3.33
N PHE A 123 9.11 1.59 -3.07
CA PHE A 123 9.88 1.02 -1.99
C PHE A 123 10.53 -0.29 -2.46
N HIS A 124 11.85 -0.43 -2.24
CA HIS A 124 12.60 -1.59 -2.68
C HIS A 124 12.93 -2.51 -1.51
N VAL A 125 12.70 -3.79 -1.71
CA VAL A 125 13.02 -4.86 -0.75
C VAL A 125 14.05 -5.77 -1.37
N HIS A 126 15.23 -5.82 -0.79
CA HIS A 126 16.32 -6.69 -1.24
C HIS A 126 16.26 -8.01 -0.47
N PHE A 127 15.84 -9.06 -1.15
CA PHE A 127 15.78 -10.40 -0.58
C PHE A 127 17.18 -11.01 -0.53
N ARG A 128 17.49 -11.67 0.57
CA ARG A 128 18.64 -12.57 0.61
C ARG A 128 18.37 -13.83 -0.21
N ALA A 129 19.39 -14.59 -0.52
CA ALA A 129 19.21 -15.92 -1.11
C ALA A 129 18.49 -16.84 -0.10
N LEU A 130 17.35 -17.39 -0.50
CA LEU A 130 16.50 -18.25 0.32
C LEU A 130 16.57 -19.69 -0.15
N SER A 131 16.71 -20.64 0.77
CA SER A 131 16.55 -22.06 0.48
C SER A 131 15.08 -22.47 0.44
N GLU A 132 14.77 -23.59 -0.22
CA GLU A 132 13.42 -24.15 -0.25
C GLU A 132 12.88 -24.45 1.16
N THR A 133 13.74 -24.87 2.08
CA THR A 133 13.38 -25.14 3.47
C THR A 133 12.97 -23.87 4.19
N GLU A 134 13.68 -22.75 3.99
CA GLU A 134 13.36 -21.46 4.58
C GLU A 134 12.04 -20.92 4.02
N ILE A 135 11.84 -20.99 2.70
CA ILE A 135 10.59 -20.58 2.04
C ILE A 135 9.40 -21.38 2.60
N ALA A 136 9.52 -22.71 2.66
CA ALA A 136 8.45 -23.55 3.17
C ALA A 136 8.15 -23.29 4.66
N ALA A 137 9.19 -23.08 5.48
CA ALA A 137 9.03 -22.76 6.90
C ALA A 137 8.36 -21.41 7.09
N TYR A 138 8.80 -20.39 6.36
CA TYR A 138 8.20 -19.04 6.41
C TYR A 138 6.72 -19.05 6.05
N VAL A 139 6.36 -19.62 4.91
CA VAL A 139 4.96 -19.69 4.45
C VAL A 139 4.07 -20.39 5.46
N ARG A 140 4.56 -21.51 6.04
CA ARG A 140 3.82 -22.24 7.09
C ARG A 140 3.60 -21.43 8.35
N MET A 141 4.61 -20.68 8.80
CA MET A 141 4.54 -19.91 10.05
C MET A 141 3.77 -18.61 9.91
N GLU A 142 3.98 -17.86 8.84
CA GLU A 142 3.41 -16.51 8.67
C GLU A 142 2.07 -16.51 7.92
N GLN A 143 1.80 -17.53 7.10
CA GLN A 143 0.59 -17.61 6.25
C GLN A 143 0.32 -16.31 5.47
N PRO A 144 1.26 -15.83 4.61
CA PRO A 144 1.18 -14.53 3.95
C PRO A 144 0.25 -14.56 2.73
N LEU A 145 -0.87 -15.27 2.79
CA LEU A 145 -1.73 -15.59 1.63
C LEU A 145 -2.52 -14.38 1.11
N ASN A 146 -2.68 -13.36 1.93
CA ASN A 146 -3.41 -12.12 1.58
C ASN A 146 -2.50 -10.90 1.42
N CYS A 147 -1.19 -11.13 1.30
CA CYS A 147 -0.18 -10.07 1.14
C CYS A 147 0.43 -10.13 -0.25
N ALA A 148 0.44 -9.00 -0.97
CA ALA A 148 1.14 -8.90 -2.25
C ALA A 148 2.64 -9.22 -2.05
N GLY A 149 3.23 -10.03 -2.95
CA GLY A 149 4.61 -10.48 -2.83
C GLY A 149 4.84 -11.57 -1.78
N SER A 150 3.80 -12.08 -1.15
CA SER A 150 3.84 -13.23 -0.23
C SER A 150 4.66 -13.03 1.04
N PHE A 151 4.73 -11.81 1.58
CA PHE A 151 5.38 -11.58 2.87
C PHE A 151 4.74 -10.43 3.66
N LYS A 152 5.02 -10.40 4.97
CA LYS A 152 4.66 -9.34 5.91
C LYS A 152 5.93 -8.77 6.50
N SER A 153 6.28 -7.53 6.13
CA SER A 153 7.49 -6.85 6.61
C SER A 153 7.41 -6.51 8.11
N GLU A 154 6.21 -6.30 8.63
CA GLU A 154 5.92 -6.03 10.02
C GLU A 154 5.92 -7.29 10.91
N GLY A 155 6.03 -8.48 10.30
CA GLY A 155 6.12 -9.78 10.97
C GLY A 155 7.43 -10.49 10.69
N LEU A 156 7.38 -11.81 10.59
CA LEU A 156 8.55 -12.67 10.35
C LEU A 156 9.19 -12.41 8.96
N GLY A 157 8.51 -11.72 8.06
CA GLY A 157 9.05 -11.35 6.75
C GLY A 157 10.38 -10.62 6.81
N ILE A 158 10.68 -9.92 7.91
CA ILE A 158 11.99 -9.26 8.09
C ILE A 158 13.17 -10.23 8.00
N ALA A 159 12.97 -11.52 8.29
CA ALA A 159 14.00 -12.55 8.18
C ALA A 159 14.38 -12.92 6.74
N LEU A 160 13.59 -12.46 5.75
CA LEU A 160 13.80 -12.76 4.33
C LEU A 160 14.72 -11.73 3.64
N PHE A 161 15.03 -10.61 4.28
CA PHE A 161 15.65 -9.46 3.65
C PHE A 161 17.10 -9.26 4.05
N ASP A 162 17.90 -8.76 3.10
CA ASP A 162 19.21 -8.19 3.36
C ASP A 162 19.09 -6.69 3.67
N ARG A 163 18.18 -5.99 2.96
CA ARG A 163 18.10 -4.54 3.02
C ARG A 163 16.71 -4.04 2.57
N LEU A 164 16.27 -2.97 3.21
CA LEU A 164 15.10 -2.18 2.82
C LEU A 164 15.56 -0.81 2.32
N GLU A 165 14.94 -0.31 1.25
CA GLU A 165 15.34 0.94 0.62
C GLU A 165 14.10 1.73 0.17
N GLY A 166 13.90 2.89 0.76
CA GLY A 166 12.78 3.78 0.46
C GLY A 166 12.70 4.93 1.46
N ARG A 167 11.88 5.93 1.12
CA ARG A 167 11.72 7.13 1.94
C ARG A 167 10.95 6.86 3.23
N ASP A 168 9.89 6.04 3.14
CA ASP A 168 8.94 5.79 4.22
C ASP A 168 8.67 4.28 4.35
N PRO A 169 9.10 3.63 5.45
CA PRO A 169 8.83 2.21 5.66
C PRO A 169 7.33 1.89 5.76
N ASN A 170 6.47 2.86 6.10
CA ASN A 170 5.02 2.66 6.11
C ASN A 170 4.45 2.50 4.69
N ALA A 171 5.14 3.01 3.67
CA ALA A 171 4.76 2.79 2.27
C ALA A 171 4.79 1.30 1.91
N LEU A 172 5.77 0.56 2.40
CA LEU A 172 5.87 -0.89 2.20
C LEU A 172 4.67 -1.64 2.80
N ILE A 173 4.15 -1.17 3.94
CA ILE A 173 2.97 -1.78 4.59
C ILE A 173 1.67 -1.40 3.87
N GLY A 174 1.64 -0.24 3.18
CA GLY A 174 0.54 0.11 2.29
C GLY A 174 -0.04 1.52 2.42
N LEU A 175 0.59 2.42 3.21
CA LEU A 175 0.19 3.83 3.30
C LEU A 175 1.40 4.72 3.55
N PRO A 176 1.85 5.54 2.58
CA PRO A 176 2.97 6.45 2.74
C PRO A 176 2.62 7.61 3.67
N LEU A 177 2.95 7.50 4.95
CA LEU A 177 2.55 8.50 5.95
C LEU A 177 3.30 9.81 5.83
N ILE A 178 4.59 9.78 5.44
CA ILE A 178 5.37 11.01 5.25
C ILE A 178 4.75 11.85 4.13
N ALA A 179 4.43 11.24 2.99
CA ALA A 179 3.77 11.91 1.88
C ALA A 179 2.36 12.36 2.24
N LEU A 180 1.59 11.53 2.96
CA LEU A 180 0.26 11.90 3.43
C LEU A 180 0.30 13.13 4.34
N LEU A 181 1.27 13.22 5.24
CA LEU A 181 1.44 14.38 6.12
C LEU A 181 1.79 15.66 5.34
N GLU A 182 2.52 15.56 4.23
CA GLU A 182 2.77 16.70 3.33
C GLU A 182 1.47 17.18 2.69
N MET A 183 0.65 16.25 2.16
CA MET A 183 -0.65 16.58 1.59
C MET A 183 -1.60 17.18 2.63
N LEU A 184 -1.65 16.63 3.85
CA LEU A 184 -2.49 17.13 4.93
C LEU A 184 -2.08 18.53 5.38
N ARG A 185 -0.77 18.82 5.46
CA ARG A 185 -0.29 20.18 5.78
C ARG A 185 -0.67 21.19 4.72
N ALA A 186 -0.71 20.83 3.45
CA ALA A 186 -1.22 21.69 2.38
C ALA A 186 -2.72 22.01 2.56
N GLU A 187 -3.47 21.14 3.22
CA GLU A 187 -4.89 21.34 3.58
C GLU A 187 -5.07 21.95 4.98
N GLY A 188 -4.00 22.41 5.62
CA GLY A 188 -4.03 23.05 6.93
C GLY A 188 -4.18 22.07 8.11
N ILE A 189 -3.91 20.78 7.91
CA ILE A 189 -3.93 19.78 8.99
C ILE A 189 -2.52 19.36 9.36
N ASN A 190 -2.18 19.55 10.64
CA ASN A 190 -0.89 19.13 11.19
C ASN A 190 -1.14 18.45 12.56
N PRO A 191 -0.72 17.19 12.76
CA PRO A 191 -0.95 16.47 14.02
C PRO A 191 -0.13 17.01 15.20
N LEU A 192 0.81 17.94 14.94
CA LEU A 192 1.69 18.48 15.97
C LEU A 192 1.28 19.87 16.49
N VAL A 193 0.17 20.42 16.01
CA VAL A 193 -0.36 21.73 16.42
C VAL A 193 -1.87 21.75 16.47
#